data_bee2be1fa17d137adbb9c24a6578e5ac
#
_entry.id   bee2be1fa17d137adbb9c24a6578e5ac
#
_cell.length_a   1.000
_cell.length_b   1.000
_cell.length_c   1.000
_cell.angle_alpha   90.00
_cell.angle_beta   90.00
_cell.angle_gamma   90.00
#
_symmetry.space_group_name_H-M   'P 1'
#
loop_
_entity.id
_entity.type
_entity.pdbx_description
1 polymer ?
#
loop_
_entity_poly.entity_id
_entity_poly.type
_entity_poly.pdbx_seq_one_letter_code
_entity_poly.pdbx_strand_id
1 'polypeptide(L)'
;MDNKVLTQNKKSWDIMADNWFGTTALPAYGCLIPTEDELKLFPSLIGTKVLDIGCGSGHSLKWCGDNGASELWGIDISTRQIENAESYLTKSGYESKLIDTPMEEMGQLPKNYFDVIYSIYALGWTVDLPKTIHNIAASIKQGGILIFSWDHPLMHCVIAQENKLLLEGCNYLTDDFVSFELRGNPVKIQSRKMSTWINTLAEAGFKIEKLVEETSEKVLEKECEFSTNYYAPSRAKKMPLSFIVKASKL
;
A
#
# COMPACT_ATOMS: atom_id res chain seq x y z
N MET A 1 -12.17 5.39 -19.17
CA MET A 1 -12.75 4.67 -18.00
C MET A 1 -12.03 5.06 -16.73
N ASP A 2 -10.74 5.24 -16.78
CA ASP A 2 -9.85 5.47 -15.63
C ASP A 2 -10.10 6.79 -14.88
N ASN A 3 -10.36 7.87 -15.59
CA ASN A 3 -10.62 9.19 -14.99
C ASN A 3 -11.90 9.22 -14.10
N LYS A 4 -12.93 8.43 -14.46
CA LYS A 4 -14.16 8.35 -13.65
C LYS A 4 -13.92 7.58 -12.35
N VAL A 5 -13.09 6.53 -12.40
CA VAL A 5 -12.72 5.75 -11.22
C VAL A 5 -11.88 6.57 -10.27
N LEU A 6 -10.86 7.28 -10.78
CA LEU A 6 -10.03 8.19 -9.98
C LEU A 6 -10.88 9.27 -9.30
N THR A 7 -11.79 9.94 -10.05
CA THR A 7 -12.68 10.97 -9.49
C THR A 7 -13.58 10.42 -8.40
N GLN A 8 -14.16 9.23 -8.59
CA GLN A 8 -14.98 8.58 -7.58
C GLN A 8 -14.18 8.23 -6.33
N ASN A 9 -13.03 7.58 -6.50
CA ASN A 9 -12.17 7.19 -5.39
C ASN A 9 -11.64 8.41 -4.62
N LYS A 10 -11.18 9.47 -5.32
CA LYS A 10 -10.77 10.73 -4.68
C LYS A 10 -11.88 11.28 -3.77
N LYS A 11 -13.09 11.41 -4.31
CA LYS A 11 -14.24 11.92 -3.53
C LYS A 11 -14.51 11.07 -2.28
N SER A 12 -14.48 9.76 -2.41
CA SER A 12 -14.72 8.85 -1.29
C SER A 12 -13.60 8.93 -0.26
N TRP A 13 -12.34 9.02 -0.71
CA TRP A 13 -11.19 9.18 0.18
C TRP A 13 -11.17 10.53 0.90
N ASP A 14 -11.56 11.63 0.23
CA ASP A 14 -11.71 12.93 0.88
C ASP A 14 -12.74 12.89 2.02
N ILE A 15 -13.87 12.21 1.80
CA ILE A 15 -14.93 12.05 2.83
C ILE A 15 -14.45 11.19 4.00
N MET A 16 -13.70 10.12 3.73
CA MET A 16 -13.28 9.15 4.73
C MET A 16 -11.98 9.51 5.45
N ALA A 17 -11.22 10.49 4.97
CA ALA A 17 -9.84 10.74 5.39
C ALA A 17 -9.64 10.78 6.91
N ASP A 18 -10.49 11.50 7.62
CA ASP A 18 -10.39 11.65 9.08
C ASP A 18 -10.66 10.32 9.83
N ASN A 19 -11.45 9.41 9.25
CA ASN A 19 -11.71 8.08 9.80
C ASN A 19 -10.53 7.12 9.62
N TRP A 20 -9.60 7.45 8.74
CA TRP A 20 -8.39 6.68 8.48
C TRP A 20 -7.13 7.29 9.07
N PHE A 21 -7.26 8.36 9.85
CA PHE A 21 -6.13 9.04 10.48
C PHE A 21 -5.32 8.08 11.36
N GLY A 22 -4.04 7.89 11.01
CA GLY A 22 -3.12 7.01 11.74
C GLY A 22 -3.37 5.51 11.61
N THR A 23 -4.25 5.10 10.71
CA THR A 23 -4.46 3.67 10.45
C THR A 23 -3.53 3.18 9.34
N THR A 24 -3.14 1.90 9.39
CA THR A 24 -2.33 1.23 8.36
C THR A 24 -1.06 2.01 8.01
N ALA A 25 -0.17 2.16 9.00
CA ALA A 25 1.07 2.89 8.85
C ALA A 25 2.24 2.12 9.48
N LEU A 26 3.46 2.34 8.98
CA LEU A 26 4.68 1.76 9.55
C LEU A 26 4.77 1.99 11.06
N PRO A 27 5.24 0.98 11.82
CA PRO A 27 5.86 -0.27 11.37
C PRO A 27 4.89 -1.38 10.91
N ALA A 28 3.57 -1.15 10.89
CA ALA A 28 2.59 -2.13 10.41
C ALA A 28 2.45 -2.05 8.88
N TYR A 29 2.59 -3.20 8.21
CA TYR A 29 2.41 -3.31 6.76
C TYR A 29 0.96 -3.56 6.33
N GLY A 30 0.07 -3.83 7.27
CA GLY A 30 -1.34 -4.12 6.99
C GLY A 30 -1.93 -5.13 7.96
N CYS A 31 -3.07 -5.74 7.57
CA CYS A 31 -3.82 -6.59 8.46
C CYS A 31 -3.17 -7.97 8.63
N LEU A 32 -2.83 -8.31 9.88
CA LEU A 32 -2.41 -9.65 10.33
C LEU A 32 -1.15 -10.20 9.64
N ILE A 33 -0.39 -9.35 8.99
CA ILE A 33 0.93 -9.64 8.40
C ILE A 33 2.03 -9.20 9.39
N PRO A 34 3.24 -9.80 9.36
CA PRO A 34 4.32 -9.37 10.24
C PRO A 34 4.69 -7.90 10.03
N THR A 35 5.13 -7.25 11.10
CA THR A 35 5.52 -5.82 11.09
C THR A 35 6.95 -5.62 10.58
N GLU A 36 7.33 -4.36 10.34
CA GLU A 36 8.71 -4.02 10.01
C GLU A 36 9.69 -4.41 11.11
N ASP A 37 9.25 -4.36 12.37
CA ASP A 37 10.09 -4.80 13.51
C ASP A 37 10.44 -6.30 13.44
N GLU A 38 9.56 -7.11 12.87
CA GLU A 38 9.76 -8.54 12.68
C GLU A 38 10.52 -8.85 11.37
N LEU A 39 10.21 -8.12 10.28
CA LEU A 39 10.70 -8.44 8.93
C LEU A 39 12.02 -7.76 8.56
N LYS A 40 12.29 -6.55 9.09
CA LYS A 40 13.47 -5.75 8.80
C LYS A 40 13.72 -5.58 7.29
N LEU A 41 12.68 -5.14 6.55
CA LEU A 41 12.74 -4.98 5.10
C LEU A 41 13.39 -3.67 4.68
N PHE A 42 13.18 -2.59 5.47
CA PHE A 42 13.79 -1.30 5.17
C PHE A 42 15.32 -1.36 5.34
N PRO A 43 16.08 -0.70 4.46
CA PRO A 43 17.48 -0.43 4.70
C PRO A 43 17.64 0.59 5.83
N SER A 44 18.88 0.91 6.21
CA SER A 44 19.12 2.08 7.08
C SER A 44 18.54 3.33 6.41
N LEU A 45 17.69 4.06 7.14
CA LEU A 45 17.09 5.30 6.65
C LEU A 45 17.92 6.55 6.93
N ILE A 46 19.02 6.44 7.68
CA ILE A 46 19.86 7.58 8.05
C ILE A 46 20.37 8.30 6.79
N GLY A 47 19.96 9.57 6.65
CA GLY A 47 20.36 10.42 5.53
C GLY A 47 19.65 10.12 4.19
N THR A 48 18.69 9.20 4.15
CA THR A 48 17.98 8.84 2.91
C THR A 48 16.87 9.82 2.56
N LYS A 49 16.53 9.85 1.28
CA LYS A 49 15.37 10.55 0.73
C LYS A 49 14.28 9.53 0.46
N VAL A 50 13.12 9.69 1.09
CA VAL A 50 12.04 8.74 1.00
C VAL A 50 10.80 9.34 0.30
N LEU A 51 10.05 8.50 -0.40
CA LEU A 51 8.75 8.84 -0.98
C LEU A 51 7.71 7.82 -0.53
N ASP A 52 6.62 8.30 0.05
CA ASP A 52 5.42 7.53 0.39
C ASP A 52 4.34 7.73 -0.67
N ILE A 53 3.92 6.64 -1.33
CA ILE A 53 2.87 6.66 -2.36
C ILE A 53 1.54 6.26 -1.73
N GLY A 54 0.59 7.19 -1.72
CA GLY A 54 -0.63 7.09 -0.94
C GLY A 54 -0.33 7.30 0.54
N CYS A 55 0.30 8.43 0.85
CA CYS A 55 0.87 8.71 2.17
C CYS A 55 -0.20 8.91 3.27
N GLY A 56 -1.48 9.00 2.90
CA GLY A 56 -2.56 9.21 3.84
C GLY A 56 -2.27 10.39 4.78
N SER A 57 -2.43 10.17 6.07
CA SER A 57 -2.18 11.20 7.10
C SER A 57 -0.71 11.31 7.56
N GLY A 58 0.25 10.75 6.82
CA GLY A 58 1.68 10.97 7.00
C GLY A 58 2.37 10.19 8.14
N HIS A 59 1.70 9.22 8.75
CA HIS A 59 2.26 8.47 9.89
C HIS A 59 3.46 7.61 9.51
N SER A 60 3.46 7.01 8.31
CA SER A 60 4.63 6.28 7.81
C SER A 60 5.80 7.22 7.50
N LEU A 61 5.53 8.44 7.02
CA LEU A 61 6.55 9.47 6.82
C LEU A 61 7.17 9.89 8.16
N LYS A 62 6.36 10.08 9.19
CA LYS A 62 6.88 10.35 10.55
C LYS A 62 7.78 9.22 11.02
N TRP A 63 7.35 7.96 10.85
CA TRP A 63 8.17 6.80 11.20
C TRP A 63 9.51 6.82 10.46
N CYS A 64 9.55 7.18 9.17
CA CYS A 64 10.79 7.32 8.42
C CYS A 64 11.67 8.44 8.99
N GLY A 65 11.09 9.58 9.36
CA GLY A 65 11.79 10.69 10.01
C GLY A 65 12.39 10.28 11.36
N ASP A 66 11.62 9.58 12.21
CA ASP A 66 12.08 9.05 13.49
C ASP A 66 13.26 8.06 13.31
N ASN A 67 13.38 7.42 12.16
CA ASN A 67 14.47 6.50 11.79
C ASN A 67 15.59 7.17 10.96
N GLY A 68 15.60 8.50 10.87
CA GLY A 68 16.73 9.28 10.37
C GLY A 68 16.69 9.62 8.87
N ALA A 69 15.56 9.46 8.19
CA ALA A 69 15.39 9.94 6.82
C ALA A 69 15.60 11.47 6.76
N SER A 70 16.35 11.95 5.76
CA SER A 70 16.70 13.36 5.60
C SER A 70 15.71 14.19 4.80
N GLU A 71 14.96 13.55 3.91
CA GLU A 71 13.88 14.18 3.15
C GLU A 71 12.65 13.27 3.13
N LEU A 72 11.50 13.85 3.48
CA LEU A 72 10.21 13.18 3.55
C LEU A 72 9.32 13.73 2.43
N TRP A 73 8.98 12.88 1.45
CA TRP A 73 8.05 13.21 0.40
C TRP A 73 6.84 12.28 0.44
N GLY A 74 5.66 12.83 0.16
CA GLY A 74 4.43 12.05 0.10
C GLY A 74 3.53 12.50 -1.04
N ILE A 75 2.84 11.55 -1.64
CA ILE A 75 1.74 11.83 -2.57
C ILE A 75 0.48 11.13 -2.11
N ASP A 76 -0.65 11.78 -2.30
CA ASP A 76 -1.97 11.16 -2.11
C ASP A 76 -2.96 11.80 -3.08
N ILE A 77 -3.95 11.04 -3.52
CA ILE A 77 -5.04 11.55 -4.37
C ILE A 77 -6.04 12.40 -3.57
N SER A 78 -6.14 12.18 -2.25
CA SER A 78 -7.06 12.89 -1.38
C SER A 78 -6.44 14.17 -0.86
N THR A 79 -7.04 15.31 -1.22
CA THR A 79 -6.68 16.63 -0.70
C THR A 79 -6.76 16.66 0.83
N ARG A 80 -7.80 16.02 1.40
CA ARG A 80 -7.99 15.97 2.85
C ARG A 80 -6.92 15.15 3.57
N GLN A 81 -6.44 14.07 2.95
CA GLN A 81 -5.30 13.30 3.50
C GLN A 81 -4.01 14.13 3.50
N ILE A 82 -3.74 14.87 2.43
CA ILE A 82 -2.59 15.78 2.35
C ILE A 82 -2.65 16.85 3.44
N GLU A 83 -3.82 17.49 3.68
CA GLU A 83 -4.01 18.45 4.78
C GLU A 83 -3.74 17.81 6.15
N ASN A 84 -4.23 16.60 6.37
CA ASN A 84 -4.00 15.83 7.58
C ASN A 84 -2.52 15.53 7.78
N ALA A 85 -1.82 15.08 6.71
CA ALA A 85 -0.40 14.77 6.74
C ALA A 85 0.45 16.02 7.04
N GLU A 86 0.17 17.14 6.39
CA GLU A 86 0.88 18.41 6.63
C GLU A 86 0.74 18.86 8.08
N SER A 87 -0.50 18.86 8.59
CA SER A 87 -0.77 19.22 9.99
C SER A 87 -0.05 18.29 10.96
N TYR A 88 -0.10 16.98 10.72
CA TYR A 88 0.49 15.98 11.60
C TYR A 88 2.02 16.05 11.61
N LEU A 89 2.66 16.11 10.44
CA LEU A 89 4.12 16.16 10.31
C LEU A 89 4.69 17.47 10.87
N THR A 90 4.06 18.62 10.56
CA THR A 90 4.47 19.91 11.11
C THR A 90 4.40 19.92 12.64
N LYS A 91 3.30 19.43 13.24
CA LYS A 91 3.17 19.30 14.70
C LYS A 91 4.20 18.34 15.32
N SER A 92 4.66 17.38 14.54
CA SER A 92 5.70 16.42 14.94
C SER A 92 7.12 16.93 14.73
N GLY A 93 7.29 18.17 14.21
CA GLY A 93 8.60 18.79 13.99
C GLY A 93 9.29 18.37 12.70
N TYR A 94 8.55 17.80 11.74
CA TYR A 94 9.09 17.37 10.45
C TYR A 94 8.70 18.33 9.33
N GLU A 95 9.69 18.71 8.52
CA GLU A 95 9.45 19.28 7.20
C GLU A 95 9.19 18.17 6.19
N SER A 96 8.21 18.35 5.32
CA SER A 96 7.84 17.38 4.30
C SER A 96 7.40 18.06 3.02
N LYS A 97 7.53 17.33 1.90
CA LYS A 97 7.04 17.76 0.59
C LYS A 97 5.86 16.86 0.20
N LEU A 98 4.66 17.41 0.34
CA LEU A 98 3.41 16.70 0.11
C LEU A 98 2.76 17.22 -1.18
N ILE A 99 2.23 16.30 -1.99
CA ILE A 99 1.67 16.63 -3.29
C ILE A 99 0.31 15.93 -3.45
N ASP A 100 -0.76 16.72 -3.64
CA ASP A 100 -2.09 16.24 -4.01
C ASP A 100 -2.06 15.80 -5.49
N THR A 101 -1.85 14.50 -5.71
CA THR A 101 -1.79 13.93 -7.06
C THR A 101 -2.08 12.42 -7.03
N PRO A 102 -2.75 11.88 -8.06
CA PRO A 102 -2.87 10.44 -8.20
C PRO A 102 -1.51 9.81 -8.54
N MET A 103 -1.30 8.57 -8.10
CA MET A 103 -0.03 7.86 -8.32
C MET A 103 0.28 7.55 -9.79
N GLU A 104 -0.69 7.68 -10.65
CA GLU A 104 -0.51 7.61 -12.11
C GLU A 104 0.10 8.91 -12.71
N GLU A 105 0.11 10.01 -11.96
CA GLU A 105 0.51 11.34 -12.44
C GLU A 105 1.69 11.92 -11.66
N MET A 106 2.76 11.14 -11.52
CA MET A 106 3.96 11.50 -10.76
C MET A 106 4.97 12.35 -11.55
N GLY A 107 4.59 12.94 -12.69
CA GLY A 107 5.52 13.66 -13.58
C GLY A 107 6.21 14.88 -12.97
N GLN A 108 5.70 15.42 -11.88
CA GLN A 108 6.30 16.52 -11.11
C GLN A 108 7.37 16.06 -10.10
N LEU A 109 7.49 14.76 -9.83
CA LEU A 109 8.52 14.22 -8.95
C LEU A 109 9.88 14.19 -9.65
N PRO A 110 10.98 14.40 -8.90
CA PRO A 110 12.32 14.31 -9.45
C PRO A 110 12.65 12.88 -9.89
N LYS A 111 13.39 12.78 -11.02
CA LYS A 111 13.85 11.48 -11.53
C LYS A 111 15.14 11.06 -10.85
N ASN A 112 15.33 9.74 -10.68
CA ASN A 112 16.54 9.14 -10.10
C ASN A 112 16.97 9.82 -8.78
N TYR A 113 16.02 9.98 -7.88
CA TYR A 113 16.19 10.87 -6.73
C TYR A 113 16.01 10.19 -5.37
N PHE A 114 15.04 9.30 -5.24
CA PHE A 114 14.71 8.67 -3.96
C PHE A 114 15.57 7.43 -3.71
N ASP A 115 16.03 7.29 -2.49
CA ASP A 115 16.75 6.10 -2.03
C ASP A 115 15.77 4.97 -1.71
N VAL A 116 14.61 5.33 -1.13
CA VAL A 116 13.52 4.40 -0.80
C VAL A 116 12.20 4.99 -1.25
N ILE A 117 11.43 4.20 -2.00
CA ILE A 117 10.01 4.47 -2.29
C ILE A 117 9.20 3.36 -1.62
N TYR A 118 8.13 3.73 -0.97
CA TYR A 118 7.25 2.73 -0.36
C TYR A 118 5.77 3.11 -0.50
N SER A 119 4.88 2.12 -0.29
CA SER A 119 3.44 2.31 -0.31
C SER A 119 2.79 1.30 0.62
N ILE A 120 2.22 1.78 1.71
CA ILE A 120 1.61 0.91 2.72
C ILE A 120 0.09 0.87 2.52
N TYR A 121 -0.39 -0.26 2.00
CA TYR A 121 -1.82 -0.49 1.73
C TYR A 121 -2.48 0.55 0.81
N ALA A 122 -1.71 1.14 -0.10
CA ALA A 122 -2.20 2.18 -1.00
C ALA A 122 -2.00 1.87 -2.49
N LEU A 123 -0.93 1.18 -2.87
CA LEU A 123 -0.59 0.95 -4.29
C LEU A 123 -1.68 0.20 -5.07
N GLY A 124 -2.49 -0.61 -4.40
CA GLY A 124 -3.59 -1.33 -5.02
C GLY A 124 -4.75 -0.46 -5.50
N TRP A 125 -4.82 0.81 -5.08
CA TRP A 125 -5.80 1.77 -5.57
C TRP A 125 -5.50 2.30 -6.97
N THR A 126 -4.29 2.05 -7.51
CA THR A 126 -3.96 2.48 -8.87
C THR A 126 -4.93 1.91 -9.90
N VAL A 127 -5.30 2.73 -10.86
CA VAL A 127 -6.13 2.33 -12.01
C VAL A 127 -5.28 1.92 -13.23
N ASP A 128 -3.97 2.21 -13.17
CA ASP A 128 -2.99 1.88 -14.23
C ASP A 128 -1.67 1.46 -13.57
N LEU A 129 -1.57 0.19 -13.22
CA LEU A 129 -0.40 -0.36 -12.53
C LEU A 129 0.89 -0.21 -13.37
N PRO A 130 0.92 -0.55 -14.68
CA PRO A 130 2.12 -0.37 -15.49
C PRO A 130 2.63 1.08 -15.47
N LYS A 131 1.76 2.05 -15.65
CA LYS A 131 2.12 3.48 -15.62
C LYS A 131 2.65 3.90 -14.25
N THR A 132 1.97 3.48 -13.17
CA THR A 132 2.40 3.77 -11.79
C THR A 132 3.77 3.20 -11.50
N ILE A 133 4.01 1.91 -11.81
CA ILE A 133 5.31 1.26 -11.59
C ILE A 133 6.41 1.89 -12.46
N HIS A 134 6.09 2.28 -13.70
CA HIS A 134 7.04 3.02 -14.54
C HIS A 134 7.42 4.38 -13.93
N ASN A 135 6.47 5.13 -13.39
CA ASN A 135 6.72 6.38 -12.68
C ASN A 135 7.61 6.19 -11.45
N ILE A 136 7.34 5.14 -10.67
CA ILE A 136 8.18 4.76 -9.53
C ILE A 136 9.61 4.46 -10.01
N ALA A 137 9.75 3.64 -11.05
CA ALA A 137 11.05 3.28 -11.61
C ALA A 137 11.83 4.49 -12.15
N ALA A 138 11.14 5.53 -12.64
CA ALA A 138 11.76 6.76 -13.09
C ALA A 138 12.24 7.65 -11.93
N SER A 139 11.56 7.61 -10.79
CA SER A 139 11.83 8.49 -9.65
C SER A 139 12.84 7.91 -8.66
N ILE A 140 12.91 6.58 -8.55
CA ILE A 140 13.85 5.89 -7.66
C ILE A 140 15.25 5.83 -8.26
N LYS A 141 16.28 5.90 -7.42
CA LYS A 141 17.68 5.73 -7.84
C LYS A 141 17.96 4.30 -8.31
N GLN A 142 19.00 4.14 -9.12
CA GLN A 142 19.56 2.80 -9.37
C GLN A 142 20.06 2.20 -8.05
N GLY A 143 19.74 0.95 -7.79
CA GLY A 143 19.95 0.30 -6.49
C GLY A 143 19.00 0.75 -5.37
N GLY A 144 18.14 1.72 -5.62
CA GLY A 144 17.12 2.16 -4.65
C GLY A 144 16.07 1.07 -4.38
N ILE A 145 15.45 1.13 -3.21
CA ILE A 145 14.55 0.09 -2.69
C ILE A 145 13.09 0.53 -2.81
N LEU A 146 12.28 -0.31 -3.42
CA LEU A 146 10.81 -0.23 -3.40
C LEU A 146 10.26 -1.26 -2.41
N ILE A 147 9.38 -0.81 -1.50
CA ILE A 147 8.64 -1.69 -0.60
C ILE A 147 7.16 -1.31 -0.67
N PHE A 148 6.28 -2.28 -0.89
CA PHE A 148 4.87 -2.01 -0.78
C PHE A 148 4.10 -3.21 -0.22
N SER A 149 2.95 -2.93 0.37
CA SER A 149 2.00 -3.92 0.84
C SER A 149 0.60 -3.67 0.27
N TRP A 150 -0.16 -4.75 0.11
CA TRP A 150 -1.55 -4.70 -0.34
C TRP A 150 -2.31 -5.95 0.08
N ASP A 151 -3.63 -5.94 -0.13
CA ASP A 151 -4.48 -7.12 -0.03
C ASP A 151 -3.97 -8.23 -0.95
N HIS A 152 -3.87 -9.43 -0.40
CA HIS A 152 -3.50 -10.57 -1.23
C HIS A 152 -4.59 -10.83 -2.29
N PRO A 153 -4.24 -11.08 -3.55
CA PRO A 153 -5.22 -11.26 -4.63
C PRO A 153 -6.31 -12.29 -4.36
N LEU A 154 -6.02 -13.33 -3.59
CA LEU A 154 -7.02 -14.32 -3.18
C LEU A 154 -8.13 -13.75 -2.28
N MET A 155 -7.88 -12.61 -1.60
CA MET A 155 -8.88 -12.00 -0.72
C MET A 155 -10.15 -11.61 -1.47
N HIS A 156 -10.03 -11.16 -2.71
CA HIS A 156 -11.15 -10.78 -3.55
C HIS A 156 -11.88 -11.98 -4.19
N CYS A 157 -11.23 -13.16 -4.19
CA CYS A 157 -11.77 -14.38 -4.80
C CYS A 157 -12.52 -15.25 -3.80
N VAL A 158 -12.35 -15.01 -2.49
CA VAL A 158 -12.83 -15.91 -1.43
C VAL A 158 -13.85 -15.21 -0.55
N ILE A 159 -15.03 -15.83 -0.41
CA ILE A 159 -16.02 -15.45 0.60
C ILE A 159 -15.98 -16.44 1.78
N ALA A 160 -16.35 -15.97 2.97
CA ALA A 160 -16.44 -16.80 4.16
C ALA A 160 -17.90 -17.03 4.53
N GLN A 161 -18.31 -18.29 4.60
CA GLN A 161 -19.65 -18.70 4.95
C GLN A 161 -19.63 -20.02 5.76
N GLU A 162 -20.43 -20.11 6.81
CA GLU A 162 -20.62 -21.32 7.60
C GLU A 162 -19.30 -22.05 7.98
N ASN A 163 -18.33 -21.31 8.50
CA ASN A 163 -17.00 -21.82 8.87
C ASN A 163 -16.16 -22.39 7.70
N LYS A 164 -16.49 -22.01 6.47
CA LYS A 164 -15.78 -22.38 5.24
C LYS A 164 -15.31 -21.18 4.48
N LEU A 165 -14.24 -21.37 3.70
CA LEU A 165 -13.80 -20.42 2.68
C LEU A 165 -14.24 -20.97 1.32
N LEU A 166 -15.05 -20.19 0.60
CA LEU A 166 -15.60 -20.58 -0.70
C LEU A 166 -14.96 -19.70 -1.79
N LEU A 167 -14.58 -20.29 -2.89
CA LEU A 167 -14.02 -19.60 -4.05
C LEU A 167 -15.19 -19.08 -4.93
N GLU A 168 -15.91 -18.08 -4.44
CA GLU A 168 -17.11 -17.51 -5.07
C GLU A 168 -17.04 -15.99 -5.24
N GLY A 169 -15.88 -15.40 -5.03
CA GLY A 169 -15.65 -13.97 -5.23
C GLY A 169 -15.32 -13.63 -6.69
N CYS A 170 -14.36 -12.72 -6.87
CA CYS A 170 -13.88 -12.36 -8.20
C CYS A 170 -13.13 -13.52 -8.86
N ASN A 171 -13.13 -13.53 -10.20
CA ASN A 171 -12.29 -14.47 -10.94
C ASN A 171 -10.81 -14.09 -10.77
N TYR A 172 -10.02 -14.99 -10.19
CA TYR A 172 -8.58 -14.77 -10.00
C TYR A 172 -7.81 -14.59 -11.32
N LEU A 173 -8.30 -15.19 -12.41
CA LEU A 173 -7.59 -15.20 -13.69
C LEU A 173 -7.79 -13.92 -14.52
N THR A 174 -8.65 -13.00 -14.06
CA THR A 174 -8.92 -11.72 -14.73
C THR A 174 -8.49 -10.56 -13.82
N ASP A 175 -8.04 -9.46 -14.44
CA ASP A 175 -7.68 -8.23 -13.74
C ASP A 175 -8.85 -7.23 -13.81
N ASP A 176 -10.02 -7.65 -13.29
CA ASP A 176 -11.27 -6.90 -13.40
C ASP A 176 -11.40 -5.82 -12.32
N PHE A 177 -12.14 -4.76 -12.65
CA PHE A 177 -12.52 -3.75 -11.67
C PHE A 177 -13.68 -4.24 -10.80
N VAL A 178 -13.51 -4.13 -9.48
CA VAL A 178 -14.49 -4.46 -8.45
C VAL A 178 -14.98 -3.19 -7.79
N SER A 179 -16.30 -3.04 -7.68
CA SER A 179 -16.95 -1.93 -6.98
C SER A 179 -17.53 -2.43 -5.66
N PHE A 180 -17.31 -1.70 -4.59
CA PHE A 180 -17.86 -2.00 -3.26
C PHE A 180 -18.04 -0.70 -2.45
N GLU A 181 -18.68 -0.83 -1.31
CA GLU A 181 -18.79 0.27 -0.35
C GLU A 181 -17.74 0.11 0.76
N LEU A 182 -16.96 1.16 0.98
CA LEU A 182 -16.03 1.26 2.08
C LEU A 182 -16.56 2.31 3.06
N ARG A 183 -16.96 1.87 4.26
CA ARG A 183 -17.59 2.75 5.26
C ARG A 183 -18.74 3.60 4.68
N GLY A 184 -19.60 2.99 3.86
CA GLY A 184 -20.74 3.65 3.23
C GLY A 184 -20.40 4.58 2.05
N ASN A 185 -19.15 4.58 1.58
CA ASN A 185 -18.73 5.35 0.41
C ASN A 185 -18.36 4.43 -0.75
N PRO A 186 -18.83 4.72 -1.97
CA PRO A 186 -18.57 3.89 -3.13
C PRO A 186 -17.11 4.02 -3.56
N VAL A 187 -16.43 2.89 -3.69
CA VAL A 187 -15.06 2.81 -4.19
C VAL A 187 -14.93 1.74 -5.25
N LYS A 188 -13.87 1.83 -6.04
CA LYS A 188 -13.57 0.88 -7.09
C LYS A 188 -12.07 0.60 -7.13
N ILE A 189 -11.72 -0.68 -7.08
CA ILE A 189 -10.34 -1.16 -7.20
C ILE A 189 -10.24 -2.13 -8.38
N GLN A 190 -9.05 -2.32 -8.90
CA GLN A 190 -8.78 -3.38 -9.84
C GLN A 190 -8.24 -4.60 -9.09
N SER A 191 -8.94 -5.73 -9.17
CA SER A 191 -8.39 -7.01 -8.75
C SER A 191 -7.26 -7.40 -9.69
N ARG A 192 -6.13 -7.85 -9.15
CA ARG A 192 -4.95 -8.21 -9.95
C ARG A 192 -4.37 -9.52 -9.45
N LYS A 193 -3.92 -10.36 -10.37
CA LYS A 193 -3.20 -11.60 -10.04
C LYS A 193 -1.85 -11.26 -9.38
N MET A 194 -1.32 -12.15 -8.57
CA MET A 194 0.06 -12.03 -8.08
C MET A 194 1.05 -11.93 -9.24
N SER A 195 0.84 -12.69 -10.32
CA SER A 195 1.68 -12.63 -11.52
C SER A 195 1.65 -11.25 -12.20
N THR A 196 0.51 -10.54 -12.19
CA THR A 196 0.42 -9.18 -12.73
C THR A 196 1.33 -8.23 -11.94
N TRP A 197 1.32 -8.29 -10.61
CA TRP A 197 2.22 -7.51 -9.76
C TRP A 197 3.69 -7.77 -10.06
N ILE A 198 4.08 -9.03 -10.02
CA ILE A 198 5.48 -9.46 -10.16
C ILE A 198 6.02 -9.15 -11.57
N ASN A 199 5.24 -9.46 -12.62
CA ASN A 199 5.68 -9.23 -14.00
C ASN A 199 5.79 -7.74 -14.31
N THR A 200 4.84 -6.91 -13.87
CA THR A 200 4.93 -5.45 -14.07
C THR A 200 6.17 -4.85 -13.40
N LEU A 201 6.53 -5.32 -12.21
CA LEU A 201 7.77 -4.89 -11.56
C LEU A 201 9.01 -5.31 -12.35
N ALA A 202 9.07 -6.57 -12.80
CA ALA A 202 10.19 -7.09 -13.58
C ALA A 202 10.35 -6.33 -14.91
N GLU A 203 9.25 -6.07 -15.62
CA GLU A 203 9.23 -5.30 -16.87
C GLU A 203 9.71 -3.86 -16.69
N ALA A 204 9.47 -3.26 -15.52
CA ALA A 204 9.95 -1.92 -15.18
C ALA A 204 11.41 -1.90 -14.67
N GLY A 205 12.11 -3.04 -14.67
CA GLY A 205 13.51 -3.16 -14.29
C GLY A 205 13.71 -3.24 -12.77
N PHE A 206 12.77 -3.84 -12.03
CA PHE A 206 12.96 -4.18 -10.64
C PHE A 206 13.35 -5.65 -10.47
N LYS A 207 14.33 -5.89 -9.60
CA LYS A 207 14.67 -7.21 -9.06
C LYS A 207 13.86 -7.44 -7.80
N ILE A 208 13.01 -8.46 -7.79
CA ILE A 208 12.29 -8.85 -6.58
C ILE A 208 13.29 -9.47 -5.59
N GLU A 209 13.39 -8.90 -4.41
CA GLU A 209 14.26 -9.40 -3.34
C GLU A 209 13.49 -10.29 -2.36
N LYS A 210 12.25 -9.91 -2.08
CA LYS A 210 11.39 -10.68 -1.16
C LYS A 210 9.91 -10.48 -1.49
N LEU A 211 9.15 -11.56 -1.42
CA LEU A 211 7.69 -11.59 -1.34
C LEU A 211 7.31 -12.21 0.00
N VAL A 212 6.48 -11.52 0.77
CA VAL A 212 5.98 -11.98 2.07
C VAL A 212 4.48 -12.17 1.95
N GLU A 213 4.00 -13.36 2.31
CA GLU A 213 2.57 -13.73 2.34
C GLU A 213 2.19 -14.32 3.71
N GLU A 214 3.14 -14.39 4.62
CA GLU A 214 3.00 -15.01 5.92
C GLU A 214 2.09 -14.19 6.83
N THR A 215 1.30 -14.88 7.61
CA THR A 215 0.58 -14.30 8.76
C THR A 215 1.54 -14.12 9.94
N SER A 216 1.40 -13.06 10.73
CA SER A 216 2.19 -12.86 11.94
C SER A 216 2.07 -14.07 12.90
N GLU A 217 3.20 -14.53 13.44
CA GLU A 217 3.23 -15.64 14.42
C GLU A 217 2.29 -15.39 15.60
N LYS A 218 2.23 -14.16 16.10
CA LYS A 218 1.30 -13.75 17.17
C LYS A 218 -0.17 -13.99 16.83
N VAL A 219 -0.53 -13.97 15.54
CA VAL A 219 -1.88 -14.26 15.06
C VAL A 219 -2.08 -15.79 14.97
N LEU A 220 -1.06 -16.51 14.51
CA LEU A 220 -1.12 -17.98 14.42
C LEU A 220 -1.25 -18.65 15.78
N GLU A 221 -0.59 -18.13 16.80
CA GLU A 221 -0.66 -18.62 18.18
C GLU A 221 -2.00 -18.33 18.86
N LYS A 222 -2.72 -17.29 18.39
CA LYS A 222 -3.98 -16.86 19.00
C LYS A 222 -5.08 -17.89 18.76
N GLU A 223 -5.70 -18.41 19.83
CA GLU A 223 -6.94 -19.16 19.74
C GLU A 223 -8.06 -18.22 19.27
N CYS A 224 -8.79 -18.63 18.25
CA CYS A 224 -9.93 -17.89 17.72
C CYS A 224 -10.92 -18.81 17.04
N GLU A 225 -12.20 -18.50 17.21
CA GLU A 225 -13.28 -19.11 16.43
C GLU A 225 -13.27 -18.58 14.99
N PHE A 226 -13.87 -19.30 14.07
CA PHE A 226 -14.01 -18.87 12.70
C PHE A 226 -14.92 -17.64 12.63
N SER A 227 -14.47 -16.62 11.89
CA SER A 227 -15.23 -15.38 11.64
C SER A 227 -15.36 -15.12 10.15
N THR A 228 -16.52 -14.59 9.74
CA THR A 228 -16.81 -14.15 8.39
C THR A 228 -16.23 -12.75 8.08
N ASN A 229 -15.71 -12.04 9.08
CA ASN A 229 -15.06 -10.74 8.87
C ASN A 229 -13.92 -10.84 7.86
N TYR A 230 -13.82 -9.84 7.00
CA TYR A 230 -12.84 -9.82 5.91
C TYR A 230 -11.41 -10.01 6.41
N TYR A 231 -11.00 -9.25 7.42
CA TYR A 231 -9.68 -9.39 8.07
C TYR A 231 -9.80 -10.11 9.42
N ALA A 232 -10.13 -11.40 9.38
CA ALA A 232 -10.26 -12.20 10.59
C ALA A 232 -9.03 -13.10 10.84
N PRO A 233 -8.57 -13.28 12.09
CA PRO A 233 -7.49 -14.22 12.42
C PRO A 233 -7.78 -15.65 11.95
N SER A 234 -9.02 -16.08 12.02
CA SER A 234 -9.46 -17.41 11.54
C SER A 234 -9.26 -17.60 10.03
N ARG A 235 -9.38 -16.53 9.23
CA ARG A 235 -9.07 -16.56 7.79
C ARG A 235 -7.57 -16.54 7.56
N ALA A 236 -6.83 -15.69 8.29
CA ALA A 236 -5.38 -15.56 8.20
C ALA A 236 -4.64 -16.88 8.47
N LYS A 237 -5.22 -17.76 9.31
CA LYS A 237 -4.71 -19.11 9.55
C LYS A 237 -4.88 -20.09 8.38
N LYS A 238 -5.68 -19.74 7.38
CA LYS A 238 -6.02 -20.61 6.25
C LYS A 238 -5.50 -20.11 4.90
N MET A 239 -5.30 -18.80 4.79
CA MET A 239 -4.85 -18.15 3.55
C MET A 239 -4.18 -16.82 3.85
N PRO A 240 -3.27 -16.33 2.97
CA PRO A 240 -2.72 -14.98 3.10
C PRO A 240 -3.83 -13.93 2.93
N LEU A 241 -3.86 -12.94 3.82
CA LEU A 241 -4.76 -11.79 3.72
C LEU A 241 -4.12 -10.61 3.01
N SER A 242 -2.82 -10.47 3.19
CA SER A 242 -2.01 -9.38 2.65
C SER A 242 -0.73 -9.95 2.07
N PHE A 243 -0.05 -9.15 1.26
CA PHE A 243 1.31 -9.45 0.82
C PHE A 243 2.19 -8.21 0.88
N ILE A 244 3.50 -8.42 0.97
CA ILE A 244 4.51 -7.37 0.89
C ILE A 244 5.51 -7.75 -0.19
N VAL A 245 5.90 -6.80 -1.00
CA VAL A 245 7.01 -6.94 -1.94
C VAL A 245 8.13 -5.99 -1.54
N LYS A 246 9.36 -6.52 -1.48
CA LYS A 246 10.59 -5.73 -1.50
C LYS A 246 11.30 -5.97 -2.82
N ALA A 247 11.68 -4.89 -3.50
CA ALA A 247 12.38 -4.94 -4.78
C ALA A 247 13.47 -3.87 -4.84
N SER A 248 14.51 -4.09 -5.63
CA SER A 248 15.54 -3.11 -5.91
C SER A 248 15.54 -2.72 -7.39
N LYS A 249 15.81 -1.45 -7.69
CA LYS A 249 15.95 -0.96 -9.06
C LYS A 249 17.29 -1.41 -9.65
N LEU A 250 17.24 -2.11 -10.80
CA LEU A 250 18.42 -2.54 -11.56
C LEU A 250 19.09 -1.40 -12.31
#